data_ac62ab299abe02451c5ca2f8cce0902e
#
_entry.id   ac62ab299abe02451c5ca2f8cce0902e
#
_cell.length_a   1.000
_cell.length_b   1.000
_cell.length_c   1.000
_cell.angle_alpha   90.00
_cell.angle_beta   90.00
_cell.angle_gamma   90.00
#
_symmetry.space_group_name_H-M   'P 1'
#
loop_
_entity.id
_entity.type
_entity.pdbx_description
1 polymer ?
#
loop_
_entity_poly.entity_id
_entity_poly.type
_entity_poly.pdbx_seq_one_letter_code
_entity_poly.pdbx_strand_id
1 'polypeptide(L)'
;FIKSVFQNKFNISLNTAATDIKHILDKIPSLVIFDVVKEDDYKFELCRKMKEYQILSAIPVIFISSLSSEITEQKAYEAGADVFIAKPFNVASLDARIRQLLDVRTAIKENIRKELIIDPKEVLITSDDDKFVANIINVIEDNIADVEFNIDKLASLLNISRSTLYRRAMEITNLSPSDLIRKRRMRRAAELLKQTSHPVSEICYMVGYSDQRYFGQSFKKEFGMTPKQYSIQKKV
;
A
#
# COMPACT_ATOMS: atom_id res chain seq x y z
N PHE A 1 -10.33 -18.69 -22.15
CA PHE A 1 -9.03 -18.42 -22.81
C PHE A 1 -8.03 -17.80 -21.84
N ILE A 2 -8.26 -16.58 -21.27
CA ILE A 2 -7.28 -15.90 -20.39
C ILE A 2 -6.92 -16.81 -19.19
N LYS A 3 -7.92 -17.38 -18.51
CA LYS A 3 -7.67 -18.28 -17.38
C LYS A 3 -6.81 -19.48 -17.78
N SER A 4 -7.10 -20.16 -18.87
CA SER A 4 -6.35 -21.36 -19.30
C SER A 4 -4.89 -21.04 -19.65
N VAL A 5 -4.63 -19.83 -20.16
CA VAL A 5 -3.27 -19.40 -20.55
C VAL A 5 -2.44 -18.98 -19.33
N PHE A 6 -3.05 -18.32 -18.35
CA PHE A 6 -2.32 -17.67 -17.26
C PHE A 6 -2.45 -18.36 -15.90
N GLN A 7 -3.29 -19.40 -15.73
CA GLN A 7 -3.54 -20.07 -14.44
C GLN A 7 -2.27 -20.66 -13.78
N ASN A 8 -1.25 -21.01 -14.57
CA ASN A 8 0.02 -21.51 -14.04
C ASN A 8 0.98 -20.39 -13.58
N LYS A 9 0.67 -19.14 -13.92
CA LYS A 9 1.50 -17.97 -13.61
C LYS A 9 0.85 -17.07 -12.54
N PHE A 10 -0.48 -17.01 -12.50
CA PHE A 10 -1.24 -16.13 -11.63
C PHE A 10 -2.43 -16.85 -10.99
N ASN A 11 -2.79 -16.43 -9.79
CA ASN A 11 -4.04 -16.88 -9.17
C ASN A 11 -5.21 -16.07 -9.77
N ILE A 12 -6.05 -16.72 -10.60
CA ILE A 12 -7.08 -16.05 -11.38
C ILE A 12 -8.46 -16.39 -10.84
N SER A 13 -9.17 -15.38 -10.38
CA SER A 13 -10.60 -15.44 -10.10
C SER A 13 -11.38 -14.96 -11.31
N LEU A 14 -12.29 -15.79 -11.83
CA LEU A 14 -13.21 -15.42 -12.90
C LEU A 14 -14.54 -15.00 -12.29
N ASN A 15 -15.08 -13.92 -12.83
CA ASN A 15 -16.42 -13.48 -12.49
C ASN A 15 -17.23 -13.27 -13.79
N THR A 16 -18.27 -14.08 -13.97
CA THR A 16 -19.12 -14.10 -15.17
C THR A 16 -20.47 -13.43 -14.97
N ALA A 17 -20.86 -13.19 -13.70
CA ALA A 17 -22.07 -12.44 -13.37
C ALA A 17 -21.78 -10.95 -13.28
N ALA A 18 -22.83 -10.11 -13.29
CA ALA A 18 -22.71 -8.69 -13.00
C ALA A 18 -22.01 -8.51 -11.64
N THR A 19 -20.71 -8.20 -11.70
CA THR A 19 -19.85 -8.14 -10.52
C THR A 19 -20.11 -6.83 -9.80
N ASP A 20 -20.72 -6.90 -8.62
CA ASP A 20 -20.85 -5.72 -7.77
C ASP A 20 -19.48 -5.35 -7.21
N ILE A 21 -19.26 -4.06 -6.94
CA ILE A 21 -18.09 -3.50 -6.29
C ILE A 21 -17.74 -4.22 -4.97
N LYS A 22 -18.78 -4.70 -4.26
CA LYS A 22 -18.64 -5.49 -3.03
C LYS A 22 -17.79 -6.75 -3.22
N HIS A 23 -17.98 -7.45 -4.32
CA HIS A 23 -17.21 -8.66 -4.60
C HIS A 23 -15.72 -8.39 -4.85
N ILE A 24 -15.41 -7.22 -5.43
CA ILE A 24 -14.03 -6.77 -5.62
C ILE A 24 -13.43 -6.33 -4.28
N LEU A 25 -14.22 -5.71 -3.41
CA LEU A 25 -13.82 -5.32 -2.06
C LEU A 25 -13.53 -6.52 -1.15
N ASP A 26 -14.27 -7.62 -1.30
CA ASP A 26 -14.08 -8.85 -0.50
C ASP A 26 -12.75 -9.56 -0.82
N LYS A 27 -12.31 -9.47 -2.08
CA LYS A 27 -11.09 -10.12 -2.58
C LYS A 27 -10.29 -9.13 -3.40
N ILE A 28 -9.69 -8.14 -2.75
CA ILE A 28 -8.93 -7.09 -3.46
C ILE A 28 -7.89 -7.73 -4.39
N PRO A 29 -8.07 -7.65 -5.73
CA PRO A 29 -7.13 -8.24 -6.68
C PRO A 29 -5.90 -7.36 -6.85
N SER A 30 -4.79 -7.95 -7.29
CA SER A 30 -3.60 -7.19 -7.66
C SER A 30 -3.72 -6.48 -9.00
N LEU A 31 -4.63 -6.96 -9.88
CA LEU A 31 -4.93 -6.42 -11.19
C LEU A 31 -6.32 -6.89 -11.62
N VAL A 32 -7.07 -6.07 -12.33
CA VAL A 32 -8.38 -6.42 -12.91
C VAL A 32 -8.31 -6.40 -14.43
N ILE A 33 -8.92 -7.40 -15.06
CA ILE A 33 -9.09 -7.44 -16.52
C ILE A 33 -10.59 -7.47 -16.82
N PHE A 34 -11.06 -6.47 -17.57
CA PHE A 34 -12.39 -6.44 -18.12
C PHE A 34 -12.39 -6.93 -19.57
N ASP A 35 -13.10 -8.02 -19.84
CA ASP A 35 -13.30 -8.54 -21.20
C ASP A 35 -14.62 -7.98 -21.76
N VAL A 36 -14.56 -7.03 -22.67
CA VAL A 36 -15.72 -6.36 -23.29
C VAL A 36 -15.98 -6.99 -24.65
N VAL A 37 -17.12 -7.69 -24.78
CA VAL A 37 -17.52 -8.39 -26.01
C VAL A 37 -18.62 -7.64 -26.77
N LYS A 38 -19.43 -6.85 -26.08
CA LYS A 38 -20.51 -6.03 -26.60
C LYS A 38 -20.39 -4.62 -26.01
N GLU A 39 -21.07 -3.64 -26.60
CA GLU A 39 -21.24 -2.33 -25.96
C GLU A 39 -22.00 -2.54 -24.62
N ASP A 40 -21.24 -2.67 -23.58
CA ASP A 40 -21.69 -2.94 -22.22
C ASP A 40 -21.15 -1.82 -21.33
N ASP A 41 -21.92 -0.78 -21.18
CA ASP A 41 -21.56 0.37 -20.35
C ASP A 41 -21.35 -0.01 -18.89
N TYR A 42 -21.86 -1.17 -18.45
CA TYR A 42 -21.72 -1.64 -17.07
C TYR A 42 -20.26 -1.84 -16.62
N LYS A 43 -19.39 -2.39 -17.49
CA LYS A 43 -17.98 -2.62 -17.15
C LYS A 43 -17.18 -1.32 -17.03
N PHE A 44 -17.51 -0.35 -17.88
CA PHE A 44 -16.94 0.99 -17.77
C PHE A 44 -17.40 1.69 -16.50
N GLU A 45 -18.69 1.57 -16.16
CA GLU A 45 -19.25 2.12 -14.93
C GLU A 45 -18.65 1.46 -13.68
N LEU A 46 -18.49 0.13 -13.71
CA LEU A 46 -17.83 -0.60 -12.61
C LEU A 46 -16.37 -0.18 -12.44
N CYS A 47 -15.64 0.03 -13.54
CA CYS A 47 -14.28 0.55 -13.50
C CYS A 47 -14.24 1.96 -12.88
N ARG A 48 -15.13 2.84 -13.30
CA ARG A 48 -15.25 4.20 -12.77
C ARG A 48 -15.50 4.19 -11.26
N LYS A 49 -16.49 3.38 -10.84
CA LYS A 49 -16.76 3.16 -9.41
C LYS A 49 -15.55 2.59 -8.66
N MET A 50 -14.83 1.63 -9.25
CA MET A 50 -13.58 1.13 -8.64
C MET A 50 -12.56 2.24 -8.42
N LYS A 51 -12.36 3.12 -9.40
CA LYS A 51 -11.39 4.22 -9.31
C LYS A 51 -11.84 5.33 -8.32
N GLU A 52 -13.13 5.45 -8.03
CA GLU A 52 -13.66 6.34 -7.00
C GLU A 52 -13.42 5.80 -5.58
N TYR A 53 -13.35 4.46 -5.41
CA TYR A 53 -13.04 3.86 -4.12
C TYR A 53 -11.55 3.94 -3.81
N GLN A 54 -11.19 4.67 -2.77
CA GLN A 54 -9.81 4.88 -2.35
C GLN A 54 -8.99 3.57 -2.22
N ILE A 55 -9.64 2.46 -1.83
CA ILE A 55 -9.00 1.13 -1.69
C ILE A 55 -8.72 0.49 -3.06
N LEU A 56 -9.53 0.77 -4.06
CA LEU A 56 -9.49 0.12 -5.37
C LEU A 56 -8.85 1.00 -6.45
N SER A 57 -8.71 2.32 -6.21
CA SER A 57 -8.23 3.30 -7.20
C SER A 57 -6.82 2.97 -7.73
N ALA A 58 -5.96 2.45 -6.86
CA ALA A 58 -4.58 2.07 -7.22
C ALA A 58 -4.46 0.69 -7.90
N ILE A 59 -5.57 -0.06 -8.05
CA ILE A 59 -5.54 -1.35 -8.73
C ILE A 59 -5.48 -1.12 -10.23
N PRO A 60 -4.45 -1.65 -10.92
CA PRO A 60 -4.36 -1.53 -12.37
C PRO A 60 -5.49 -2.28 -13.06
N VAL A 61 -6.03 -1.66 -14.10
CA VAL A 61 -7.15 -2.16 -14.89
C VAL A 61 -6.77 -2.27 -16.34
N ILE A 62 -6.95 -3.46 -16.91
CA ILE A 62 -6.81 -3.72 -18.34
C ILE A 62 -8.19 -3.96 -18.94
N PHE A 63 -8.53 -3.25 -20.01
CA PHE A 63 -9.67 -3.58 -20.84
C PHE A 63 -9.21 -4.38 -22.05
N ILE A 64 -9.92 -5.47 -22.35
CA ILE A 64 -9.71 -6.28 -23.54
C ILE A 64 -11.04 -6.28 -24.31
N SER A 65 -11.03 -5.90 -25.59
CA SER A 65 -12.27 -5.77 -26.35
C SER A 65 -12.17 -6.30 -27.78
N SER A 66 -13.26 -6.90 -28.24
CA SER A 66 -13.47 -7.20 -29.67
C SER A 66 -13.95 -5.97 -30.44
N LEU A 67 -14.39 -4.94 -29.73
CA LEU A 67 -14.80 -3.65 -30.28
C LEU A 67 -13.55 -2.74 -30.29
N SER A 68 -12.85 -2.67 -31.40
CA SER A 68 -11.62 -1.90 -31.56
C SER A 68 -11.84 -0.50 -32.11
N SER A 69 -12.97 0.15 -31.79
CA SER A 69 -13.22 1.54 -32.20
C SER A 69 -12.49 2.51 -31.26
N GLU A 70 -12.03 3.65 -31.79
CA GLU A 70 -11.45 4.74 -31.00
C GLU A 70 -12.39 5.18 -29.85
N ILE A 71 -13.70 5.15 -30.09
CA ILE A 71 -14.72 5.48 -29.08
C ILE A 71 -14.68 4.52 -27.91
N THR A 72 -14.53 3.20 -28.15
CA THR A 72 -14.46 2.20 -27.08
C THR A 72 -13.18 2.32 -26.27
N GLU A 73 -12.06 2.59 -26.92
CA GLU A 73 -10.78 2.83 -26.28
C GLU A 73 -10.82 4.10 -25.41
N GLN A 74 -11.36 5.19 -25.96
CA GLN A 74 -11.53 6.44 -25.21
C GLN A 74 -12.42 6.23 -23.97
N LYS A 75 -13.57 5.55 -24.10
CA LYS A 75 -14.45 5.20 -22.98
C LYS A 75 -13.72 4.40 -21.89
N ALA A 76 -12.82 3.49 -22.28
CA ALA A 76 -12.04 2.72 -21.32
C ALA A 76 -11.08 3.60 -20.51
N TYR A 77 -10.34 4.50 -21.16
CA TYR A 77 -9.46 5.43 -20.48
C TYR A 77 -10.21 6.46 -19.62
N GLU A 78 -11.34 6.96 -20.09
CA GLU A 78 -12.22 7.84 -19.32
C GLU A 78 -12.81 7.14 -18.06
N ALA A 79 -13.00 5.82 -18.15
CA ALA A 79 -13.41 5.01 -17.01
C ALA A 79 -12.26 4.71 -16.02
N GLY A 80 -11.02 5.08 -16.36
CA GLY A 80 -9.83 4.88 -15.53
C GLY A 80 -9.05 3.60 -15.84
N ALA A 81 -9.14 3.07 -17.06
CA ALA A 81 -8.28 1.97 -17.51
C ALA A 81 -6.81 2.43 -17.60
N ASP A 82 -5.90 1.55 -17.18
CA ASP A 82 -4.47 1.77 -17.35
C ASP A 82 -3.97 1.28 -18.71
N VAL A 83 -4.66 0.28 -19.30
CA VAL A 83 -4.33 -0.28 -20.61
C VAL A 83 -5.61 -0.74 -21.32
N PHE A 84 -5.69 -0.48 -22.63
CA PHE A 84 -6.68 -1.04 -23.53
C PHE A 84 -6.02 -1.96 -24.56
N ILE A 85 -6.60 -3.14 -24.82
CA ILE A 85 -6.08 -4.14 -25.75
C ILE A 85 -7.21 -4.60 -26.67
N ALA A 86 -7.07 -4.36 -27.98
CA ALA A 86 -7.99 -4.86 -28.98
C ALA A 86 -7.76 -6.36 -29.25
N LYS A 87 -8.83 -7.11 -29.51
CA LYS A 87 -8.78 -8.48 -30.02
C LYS A 87 -8.73 -8.47 -31.55
N PRO A 88 -7.94 -9.34 -32.19
CA PRO A 88 -7.07 -10.37 -31.60
C PRO A 88 -5.77 -9.76 -31.06
N PHE A 89 -5.25 -10.30 -29.94
CA PHE A 89 -4.02 -9.85 -29.31
C PHE A 89 -3.00 -10.97 -29.16
N ASN A 90 -1.74 -10.59 -29.04
CA ASN A 90 -0.67 -11.52 -28.76
C ASN A 90 -0.58 -11.82 -27.24
N VAL A 91 -0.57 -13.10 -26.86
CA VAL A 91 -0.49 -13.54 -25.47
C VAL A 91 0.76 -13.04 -24.76
N ALA A 92 1.92 -13.04 -25.46
CA ALA A 92 3.17 -12.55 -24.89
C ALA A 92 3.11 -11.03 -24.61
N SER A 93 2.45 -10.28 -25.48
CA SER A 93 2.23 -8.83 -25.26
C SER A 93 1.34 -8.57 -24.07
N LEU A 94 0.27 -9.35 -23.87
CA LEU A 94 -0.58 -9.26 -22.68
C LEU A 94 0.19 -9.63 -21.42
N ASP A 95 0.97 -10.72 -21.43
CA ASP A 95 1.82 -11.13 -20.31
C ASP A 95 2.80 -10.00 -19.91
N ALA A 96 3.44 -9.39 -20.89
CA ALA A 96 4.37 -8.29 -20.67
C ALA A 96 3.67 -7.07 -20.01
N ARG A 97 2.47 -6.72 -20.47
CA ARG A 97 1.69 -5.62 -19.89
C ARG A 97 1.23 -5.91 -18.46
N ILE A 98 0.75 -7.13 -18.20
CA ILE A 98 0.39 -7.57 -16.85
C ILE A 98 1.59 -7.45 -15.91
N ARG A 99 2.76 -7.99 -16.30
CA ARG A 99 3.98 -7.91 -15.49
C ARG A 99 4.40 -6.46 -15.27
N GLN A 100 4.46 -5.64 -16.30
CA GLN A 100 4.82 -4.22 -16.18
C GLN A 100 3.95 -3.51 -15.14
N LEU A 101 2.64 -3.69 -15.18
CA LEU A 101 1.72 -3.07 -14.22
C LEU A 101 1.93 -3.58 -12.80
N LEU A 102 2.16 -4.89 -12.62
CA LEU A 102 2.43 -5.50 -11.32
C LEU A 102 3.80 -5.09 -10.77
N ASP A 103 4.84 -5.01 -11.63
CA ASP A 103 6.20 -4.62 -11.26
C ASP A 103 6.27 -3.16 -10.82
N VAL A 104 5.60 -2.24 -11.54
CA VAL A 104 5.49 -0.83 -11.14
C VAL A 104 4.86 -0.73 -9.75
N ARG A 105 3.77 -1.46 -9.49
CA ARG A 105 3.14 -1.49 -8.16
C ARG A 105 4.07 -2.06 -7.10
N THR A 106 4.84 -3.10 -7.42
CA THR A 106 5.82 -3.70 -6.50
C THR A 106 6.97 -2.73 -6.22
N ALA A 107 7.48 -2.05 -7.24
CA ALA A 107 8.53 -1.04 -7.08
C ALA A 107 8.07 0.15 -6.21
N ILE A 108 6.82 0.61 -6.38
CA ILE A 108 6.21 1.63 -5.52
C ILE A 108 6.13 1.12 -4.07
N LYS A 109 5.65 -0.11 -3.84
CA LYS A 109 5.62 -0.73 -2.51
C LYS A 109 7.02 -0.84 -1.87
N GLU A 110 8.02 -1.22 -2.64
CA GLU A 110 9.42 -1.31 -2.16
C GLU A 110 10.02 0.07 -1.86
N ASN A 111 9.73 1.07 -2.67
CA ASN A 111 10.18 2.44 -2.43
C ASN A 111 9.51 3.01 -1.18
N ILE A 112 8.18 2.88 -1.04
CA ILE A 112 7.46 3.27 0.19
C ILE A 112 8.03 2.52 1.40
N ARG A 113 8.36 1.22 1.26
CA ARG A 113 9.00 0.42 2.32
C ARG A 113 10.39 0.94 2.68
N LYS A 114 11.20 1.36 1.69
CA LYS A 114 12.50 1.98 1.90
C LYS A 114 12.35 3.37 2.53
N GLU A 115 11.38 4.15 2.09
CA GLU A 115 11.12 5.51 2.56
C GLU A 115 10.47 5.57 3.94
N LEU A 116 9.66 4.56 4.33
CA LEU A 116 9.29 4.33 5.73
C LEU A 116 10.54 4.13 6.62
N ILE A 117 11.65 3.78 6.01
CA ILE A 117 12.98 3.69 6.64
C ILE A 117 13.75 5.05 6.52
N ILE A 118 13.46 5.92 5.54
CA ILE A 118 14.11 7.23 5.29
C ILE A 118 13.21 8.41 5.70
N ASP A 119 13.27 9.59 5.64
CA ASP A 119 12.50 10.69 6.22
C ASP A 119 11.15 10.96 5.50
N PRO A 120 10.01 11.20 6.21
CA PRO A 120 8.73 11.48 5.55
C PRO A 120 8.64 12.82 4.84
N LYS A 121 9.63 13.71 4.99
CA LYS A 121 9.65 15.04 4.36
C LYS A 121 10.11 15.04 2.91
N GLU A 122 10.63 13.92 2.39
CA GLU A 122 11.21 13.82 1.05
C GLU A 122 10.35 12.99 0.07
N VAL A 123 9.17 12.51 0.47
CA VAL A 123 8.31 11.69 -0.38
C VAL A 123 7.52 12.57 -1.35
N LEU A 124 7.78 12.42 -2.64
CA LEU A 124 6.89 12.93 -3.70
C LEU A 124 5.60 12.10 -3.68
N ILE A 125 4.55 12.62 -3.07
CA ILE A 125 3.22 11.98 -2.94
C ILE A 125 2.54 12.02 -4.31
N THR A 126 2.58 10.89 -5.03
CA THR A 126 2.08 10.80 -6.40
C THR A 126 0.82 9.93 -6.55
N SER A 127 0.55 9.02 -5.62
CA SER A 127 -0.60 8.10 -5.68
C SER A 127 -1.49 8.19 -4.44
N ASP A 128 -2.71 7.66 -4.53
CA ASP A 128 -3.61 7.57 -3.37
C ASP A 128 -3.10 6.59 -2.29
N ASP A 129 -2.30 5.60 -2.68
CA ASP A 129 -1.62 4.70 -1.75
C ASP A 129 -0.52 5.44 -0.98
N ASP A 130 0.24 6.31 -1.66
CA ASP A 130 1.25 7.16 -1.02
C ASP A 130 0.62 8.12 -0.03
N LYS A 131 -0.49 8.77 -0.41
CA LYS A 131 -1.27 9.64 0.49
C LYS A 131 -1.78 8.88 1.71
N PHE A 132 -2.26 7.65 1.51
CA PHE A 132 -2.76 6.83 2.61
C PHE A 132 -1.64 6.46 3.59
N VAL A 133 -0.48 6.05 3.09
CA VAL A 133 0.68 5.73 3.92
C VAL A 133 1.21 6.98 4.62
N ALA A 134 1.33 8.11 3.91
CA ALA A 134 1.72 9.37 4.51
C ALA A 134 0.76 9.79 5.64
N ASN A 135 -0.54 9.61 5.45
CA ASN A 135 -1.54 9.89 6.47
C ASN A 135 -1.41 8.98 7.70
N ILE A 136 -1.18 7.68 7.50
CA ILE A 136 -0.86 6.75 8.61
C ILE A 136 0.36 7.25 9.38
N ILE A 137 1.44 7.62 8.69
CA ILE A 137 2.70 8.06 9.31
C ILE A 137 2.48 9.35 10.10
N ASN A 138 1.78 10.32 9.53
CA ASN A 138 1.48 11.58 10.20
C ASN A 138 0.68 11.35 11.48
N VAL A 139 -0.37 10.54 11.43
CA VAL A 139 -1.17 10.20 12.62
C VAL A 139 -0.32 9.48 13.68
N ILE A 140 0.60 8.60 13.27
CA ILE A 140 1.52 7.94 14.21
C ILE A 140 2.49 8.97 14.83
N GLU A 141 3.05 9.89 14.04
CA GLU A 141 3.96 10.92 14.53
C GLU A 141 3.29 11.85 15.54
N ASP A 142 2.08 12.30 15.24
CA ASP A 142 1.30 13.18 16.11
C ASP A 142 0.97 12.52 17.46
N ASN A 143 0.99 11.18 17.52
CA ASN A 143 0.65 10.40 18.70
C ASN A 143 1.83 9.54 19.21
N ILE A 144 3.06 9.82 18.77
CA ILE A 144 4.20 8.92 18.98
C ILE A 144 4.55 8.73 20.46
N ALA A 145 4.36 9.75 21.29
CA ALA A 145 4.61 9.75 22.73
C ALA A 145 3.48 9.11 23.56
N ASP A 146 2.27 8.93 22.98
CA ASP A 146 1.15 8.33 23.68
C ASP A 146 1.37 6.82 23.87
N VAL A 147 1.62 6.40 25.12
CA VAL A 147 1.82 4.98 25.50
C VAL A 147 0.60 4.12 25.16
N GLU A 148 -0.61 4.70 25.23
CA GLU A 148 -1.87 4.04 24.95
C GLU A 148 -2.23 4.06 23.44
N PHE A 149 -1.39 4.65 22.59
CA PHE A 149 -1.64 4.67 21.15
C PHE A 149 -1.48 3.29 20.55
N ASN A 150 -2.56 2.79 19.98
CA ASN A 150 -2.69 1.44 19.44
C ASN A 150 -3.42 1.43 18.08
N ILE A 151 -3.65 0.25 17.53
CA ILE A 151 -4.30 0.07 16.22
C ILE A 151 -5.72 0.64 16.21
N ASP A 152 -6.46 0.52 17.32
CA ASP A 152 -7.85 0.96 17.39
C ASP A 152 -7.93 2.49 17.36
N LYS A 153 -7.04 3.18 18.09
CA LYS A 153 -6.91 4.64 18.02
C LYS A 153 -6.47 5.10 16.63
N LEU A 154 -5.49 4.41 16.02
CA LEU A 154 -5.04 4.73 14.66
C LEU A 154 -6.17 4.58 13.64
N ALA A 155 -6.94 3.49 13.68
CA ALA A 155 -8.07 3.26 12.79
C ALA A 155 -9.17 4.32 12.96
N SER A 156 -9.47 4.67 14.22
CA SER A 156 -10.45 5.72 14.57
C SER A 156 -10.04 7.10 14.02
N LEU A 157 -8.78 7.50 14.19
CA LEU A 157 -8.27 8.79 13.69
C LEU A 157 -8.23 8.85 12.15
N LEU A 158 -8.06 7.71 11.50
CA LEU A 158 -8.12 7.61 10.04
C LEU A 158 -9.56 7.45 9.51
N ASN A 159 -10.58 7.40 10.40
CA ASN A 159 -11.98 7.16 10.05
C ASN A 159 -12.22 5.88 9.22
N ILE A 160 -11.50 4.81 9.53
CA ILE A 160 -11.66 3.51 8.87
C ILE A 160 -11.75 2.38 9.89
N SER A 161 -12.29 1.23 9.48
CA SER A 161 -12.33 0.05 10.34
C SER A 161 -10.92 -0.53 10.56
N ARG A 162 -10.70 -1.20 11.71
CA ARG A 162 -9.46 -1.91 12.00
C ARG A 162 -9.08 -2.94 10.93
N SER A 163 -10.07 -3.67 10.40
CA SER A 163 -9.87 -4.64 9.33
C SER A 163 -9.44 -3.98 8.03
N THR A 164 -10.03 -2.84 7.69
CA THR A 164 -9.64 -2.04 6.53
C THR A 164 -8.23 -1.50 6.66
N LEU A 165 -7.87 -0.95 7.83
CA LEU A 165 -6.53 -0.47 8.12
C LEU A 165 -5.50 -1.59 7.98
N TYR A 166 -5.75 -2.75 8.61
CA TYR A 166 -4.83 -3.90 8.56
C TYR A 166 -4.60 -4.36 7.13
N ARG A 167 -5.68 -4.56 6.38
CA ARG A 167 -5.63 -5.04 5.01
C ARG A 167 -4.86 -4.08 4.11
N ARG A 168 -5.20 -2.77 4.14
CA ARG A 168 -4.53 -1.76 3.31
C ARG A 168 -3.05 -1.59 3.68
N ALA A 169 -2.74 -1.51 4.96
CA ALA A 169 -1.35 -1.39 5.41
C ALA A 169 -0.52 -2.59 4.92
N MET A 170 -1.02 -3.83 5.11
CA MET A 170 -0.35 -5.03 4.61
C MET A 170 -0.20 -5.03 3.10
N GLU A 171 -1.25 -4.62 2.39
CA GLU A 171 -1.25 -4.62 0.93
C GLU A 171 -0.25 -3.62 0.34
N ILE A 172 -0.18 -2.40 0.90
CA ILE A 172 0.69 -1.34 0.38
C ILE A 172 2.13 -1.50 0.90
N THR A 173 2.32 -1.77 2.20
CA THR A 173 3.64 -1.71 2.84
C THR A 173 4.23 -3.08 3.17
N ASN A 174 3.44 -4.14 3.10
CA ASN A 174 3.76 -5.48 3.61
C ASN A 174 4.10 -5.50 5.11
N LEU A 175 3.59 -4.50 5.86
CA LEU A 175 3.74 -4.37 7.30
C LEU A 175 2.38 -4.29 7.97
N SER A 176 2.25 -4.91 9.15
CA SER A 176 1.06 -4.72 9.97
C SER A 176 1.01 -3.30 10.53
N PRO A 177 -0.19 -2.76 10.85
CA PRO A 177 -0.31 -1.48 11.55
C PRO A 177 0.50 -1.40 12.84
N SER A 178 0.58 -2.50 13.60
CA SER A 178 1.42 -2.60 14.80
C SER A 178 2.91 -2.44 14.49
N ASP A 179 3.36 -3.05 13.37
CA ASP A 179 4.75 -2.95 12.95
C ASP A 179 5.07 -1.54 12.45
N LEU A 180 4.13 -0.86 11.78
CA LEU A 180 4.28 0.53 11.37
C LEU A 180 4.47 1.44 12.60
N ILE A 181 3.59 1.33 13.61
CA ILE A 181 3.72 2.09 14.87
C ILE A 181 5.07 1.79 15.53
N ARG A 182 5.41 0.50 15.68
CA ARG A 182 6.66 0.08 16.33
C ARG A 182 7.89 0.62 15.59
N LYS A 183 7.95 0.44 14.28
CA LYS A 183 9.09 0.90 13.46
C LYS A 183 9.24 2.41 13.52
N ARG A 184 8.14 3.14 13.47
CA ARG A 184 8.16 4.60 13.53
C ARG A 184 8.67 5.09 14.89
N ARG A 185 8.21 4.50 15.99
CA ARG A 185 8.71 4.77 17.34
C ARG A 185 10.21 4.48 17.47
N MET A 186 10.67 3.35 16.94
CA MET A 186 12.10 2.98 16.97
C MET A 186 12.95 3.95 16.18
N ARG A 187 12.47 4.39 15.04
CA ARG A 187 13.16 5.37 14.21
C ARG A 187 13.25 6.72 14.91
N ARG A 188 12.15 7.22 15.47
CA ARG A 188 12.15 8.47 16.24
C ARG A 188 13.11 8.39 17.42
N ALA A 189 13.18 7.26 18.08
CA ALA A 189 14.19 7.01 19.13
C ALA A 189 15.61 7.11 18.60
N ALA A 190 15.89 6.52 17.43
CA ALA A 190 17.23 6.60 16.82
C ALA A 190 17.62 8.03 16.44
N GLU A 191 16.67 8.84 15.94
CA GLU A 191 16.87 10.27 15.67
C GLU A 191 17.19 11.03 16.95
N LEU A 192 16.39 10.85 18.02
CA LEU A 192 16.61 11.51 19.30
C LEU A 192 17.96 11.12 19.93
N LEU A 193 18.33 9.82 19.86
CA LEU A 193 19.65 9.36 20.32
C LEU A 193 20.81 9.99 19.57
N LYS A 194 20.62 10.38 18.31
CA LYS A 194 21.61 11.08 17.50
C LYS A 194 21.64 12.59 17.70
N GLN A 195 20.49 13.20 17.87
CA GLN A 195 20.32 14.65 17.84
C GLN A 195 20.36 15.31 19.21
N THR A 196 20.08 14.55 20.26
CA THR A 196 19.94 15.09 21.61
C THR A 196 20.91 14.44 22.60
N SER A 197 20.99 15.03 23.81
CA SER A 197 21.75 14.48 24.94
C SER A 197 20.84 13.84 25.99
N HIS A 198 19.57 13.59 25.67
CA HIS A 198 18.63 12.94 26.59
C HIS A 198 19.09 11.54 26.96
N PRO A 199 18.91 11.13 28.22
CA PRO A 199 19.17 9.77 28.64
C PRO A 199 18.23 8.78 27.92
N VAL A 200 18.71 7.55 27.72
CA VAL A 200 17.94 6.48 27.05
C VAL A 200 16.58 6.25 27.71
N SER A 201 16.51 6.39 29.03
CA SER A 201 15.25 6.27 29.77
C SER A 201 14.22 7.34 29.38
N GLU A 202 14.65 8.57 29.19
CA GLU A 202 13.77 9.67 28.79
C GLU A 202 13.29 9.49 27.33
N ILE A 203 14.21 9.12 26.42
CA ILE A 203 13.88 8.82 25.04
C ILE A 203 12.86 7.67 24.94
N CYS A 204 12.96 6.66 25.79
CA CYS A 204 11.99 5.58 25.89
C CYS A 204 10.54 6.13 26.07
N TYR A 205 10.35 7.05 27.01
CA TYR A 205 9.04 7.66 27.26
C TYR A 205 8.63 8.63 26.13
N MET A 206 9.55 9.40 25.59
CA MET A 206 9.29 10.33 24.48
C MET A 206 8.78 9.63 23.21
N VAL A 207 9.04 8.34 23.06
CA VAL A 207 8.58 7.54 21.92
C VAL A 207 7.47 6.54 22.31
N GLY A 208 6.77 6.78 23.41
CA GLY A 208 5.57 6.04 23.80
C GLY A 208 5.82 4.63 24.35
N TYR A 209 6.97 4.39 24.99
CA TYR A 209 7.23 3.16 25.73
C TYR A 209 7.24 3.43 27.23
N SER A 210 6.50 2.63 28.00
CA SER A 210 6.50 2.67 29.46
C SER A 210 7.56 1.74 30.08
N ASP A 211 8.00 0.72 29.35
CA ASP A 211 8.97 -0.28 29.81
C ASP A 211 10.30 -0.14 29.05
N GLN A 212 11.36 0.25 29.77
CA GLN A 212 12.70 0.44 29.21
C GLN A 212 13.35 -0.84 28.70
N ARG A 213 13.03 -1.99 29.33
CA ARG A 213 13.59 -3.28 28.95
C ARG A 213 12.98 -3.71 27.61
N TYR A 214 11.67 -3.60 27.48
CA TYR A 214 10.97 -3.89 26.23
C TYR A 214 11.38 -2.93 25.11
N PHE A 215 11.53 -1.64 25.40
CA PHE A 215 12.10 -0.64 24.49
C PHE A 215 13.49 -1.06 24.00
N GLY A 216 14.40 -1.39 24.91
CA GLY A 216 15.77 -1.79 24.58
C GLY A 216 15.83 -3.04 23.69
N GLN A 217 14.98 -4.04 23.96
CA GLN A 217 14.86 -5.24 23.13
C GLN A 217 14.30 -4.91 21.72
N SER A 218 13.27 -4.10 21.65
CA SER A 218 12.67 -3.67 20.38
C SER A 218 13.65 -2.89 19.54
N PHE A 219 14.42 -1.98 20.15
CA PHE A 219 15.45 -1.18 19.49
C PHE A 219 16.60 -2.07 18.97
N LYS A 220 17.08 -3.01 19.79
CA LYS A 220 18.12 -3.95 19.38
C LYS A 220 17.66 -4.86 18.23
N LYS A 221 16.39 -5.27 18.23
CA LYS A 221 15.81 -6.06 17.14
C LYS A 221 15.77 -5.27 15.82
N GLU A 222 15.51 -3.97 15.88
CA GLU A 222 15.39 -3.11 14.69
C GLU A 222 16.76 -2.67 14.14
N PHE A 223 17.72 -2.31 15.02
CA PHE A 223 19.01 -1.71 14.64
C PHE A 223 20.22 -2.62 14.88
N GLY A 224 20.03 -3.83 15.39
CA GLY A 224 21.12 -4.78 15.67
C GLY A 224 21.95 -4.46 16.92
N MET A 225 21.75 -3.29 17.55
CA MET A 225 22.50 -2.83 18.73
C MET A 225 21.60 -2.14 19.75
N THR A 226 22.07 -2.04 20.98
CA THR A 226 21.31 -1.38 22.05
C THR A 226 21.24 0.15 21.84
N PRO A 227 20.20 0.83 22.41
CA PRO A 227 20.12 2.30 22.34
C PRO A 227 21.39 3.01 22.83
N LYS A 228 22.00 2.49 23.92
CA LYS A 228 23.24 3.03 24.47
C LYS A 228 24.43 2.89 23.50
N GLN A 229 24.58 1.74 22.86
CA GLN A 229 25.62 1.54 21.84
C GLN A 229 25.40 2.45 20.63
N TYR A 230 24.15 2.61 20.22
CA TYR A 230 23.78 3.46 19.09
C TYR A 230 24.07 4.94 19.34
N SER A 231 23.86 5.44 20.58
CA SER A 231 24.16 6.84 20.94
C SER A 231 25.66 7.13 21.00
N ILE A 232 26.50 6.14 21.28
CA ILE A 232 27.96 6.30 21.39
C ILE A 232 28.62 6.37 20.01
N GLN A 233 28.12 5.64 19.00
CA GLN A 233 28.66 5.68 17.64
C GLN A 233 28.65 7.06 16.97
N LYS A 234 27.94 8.04 17.55
CA LYS A 234 27.87 9.43 17.06
C LYS A 234 29.02 10.32 17.52
N LYS A 235 29.87 9.87 18.45
CA LYS A 235 30.92 10.71 19.05
C LYS A 235 32.30 10.57 18.36
N VAL A 236 32.32 10.01 17.15
CA VAL A 236 33.54 9.94 16.31
C VAL A 236 33.37 10.77 15.05
#